data_96a90f8c2ae27a27e0d9dda50050afde
#
_entry.id   96a90f8c2ae27a27e0d9dda50050afde
#
_cell.length_a   1.000
_cell.length_b   1.000
_cell.length_c   1.000
_cell.angle_alpha   90.00
_cell.angle_beta   90.00
_cell.angle_gamma   90.00
#
_symmetry.space_group_name_H-M   'P 1'
#
loop_
_entity.id
_entity.type
_entity.pdbx_description
1 polymer ?
#
loop_
_entity_poly.entity_id
_entity_poly.type
_entity_poly.pdbx_seq_one_letter_code
_entity_poly.pdbx_strand_id
1 'polypeptide(L)'
;MYKRQVYDYLTEEWNHEACSIPLEIVVDEPKGSAEELAQVTDVLGSFTTSYKTSGSSRSANVANGCSLINGTTLYPGEEFSTYKTVSPFSVANGYYMAGSYVSGKVVDSLGGGICQVSTTLYNAVLLAELEVTERYNHSMIVGYVDPSADAAIAESSGKDFKFVNNTDAPIYIEGLSLIHI
;
A
#
# COMPACT_ATOMS: atom_id res chain seq x y z
N MET A 1 26.20 3.99 -3.51
CA MET A 1 26.91 2.95 -2.73
C MET A 1 28.41 3.04 -2.94
N TYR A 2 28.97 2.92 -4.14
CA TYR A 2 30.42 2.95 -4.42
C TYR A 2 31.17 4.18 -3.91
N LYS A 3 30.58 5.38 -4.01
CA LYS A 3 31.22 6.63 -3.55
C LYS A 3 31.56 6.60 -2.07
N ARG A 4 30.76 5.94 -1.24
CA ARG A 4 30.99 5.83 0.20
C ARG A 4 32.13 4.86 0.51
N GLN A 5 32.19 3.70 -0.14
CA GLN A 5 33.27 2.73 0.03
C GLN A 5 34.62 3.32 -0.34
N VAL A 6 34.69 4.04 -1.47
CA VAL A 6 35.94 4.73 -1.89
C VAL A 6 36.30 5.85 -0.90
N TYR A 7 35.32 6.62 -0.43
CA TYR A 7 35.56 7.69 0.54
C TYR A 7 36.04 7.15 1.87
N ASP A 8 35.41 6.12 2.41
CA ASP A 8 35.77 5.50 3.69
C ASP A 8 37.21 4.94 3.62
N TYR A 9 37.59 4.23 2.55
CA TYR A 9 38.95 3.75 2.33
C TYR A 9 39.98 4.88 2.25
N LEU A 10 39.71 5.95 1.48
CA LEU A 10 40.60 7.08 1.31
C LEU A 10 40.81 7.91 2.61
N THR A 11 39.82 7.89 3.50
CA THR A 11 39.89 8.64 4.76
C THR A 11 40.48 7.86 5.92
N GLU A 12 40.31 6.53 5.94
CA GLU A 12 40.62 5.68 7.07
C GLU A 12 41.90 4.81 6.85
N GLU A 13 42.12 4.36 5.62
CA GLU A 13 43.13 3.35 5.32
C GLU A 13 44.23 3.81 4.33
N TRP A 14 44.02 4.90 3.58
CA TRP A 14 44.93 5.27 2.52
C TRP A 14 46.23 5.88 3.02
N ASN A 15 47.35 5.31 2.59
CA ASN A 15 48.72 5.75 2.92
C ASN A 15 49.35 6.69 1.88
N HIS A 16 48.58 7.30 0.98
CA HIS A 16 49.00 8.20 -0.11
C HIS A 16 49.77 7.51 -1.26
N GLU A 17 49.84 6.20 -1.31
CA GLU A 17 50.40 5.45 -2.43
C GLU A 17 49.33 5.03 -3.43
N ALA A 18 49.73 4.60 -4.63
CA ALA A 18 48.80 4.05 -5.61
C ALA A 18 48.19 2.76 -5.07
N CYS A 19 46.86 2.70 -5.01
CA CYS A 19 46.15 1.58 -4.45
C CYS A 19 45.06 1.07 -5.41
N SER A 20 44.67 -0.20 -5.24
CA SER A 20 43.54 -0.81 -5.88
C SER A 20 42.47 -1.10 -4.83
N ILE A 21 41.32 -0.48 -4.96
CA ILE A 21 40.20 -0.67 -4.03
C ILE A 21 39.25 -1.71 -4.64
N PRO A 22 39.09 -2.90 -4.02
CA PRO A 22 38.11 -3.84 -4.45
C PRO A 22 36.71 -3.28 -4.13
N LEU A 23 35.87 -3.11 -5.16
CA LEU A 23 34.48 -2.71 -4.99
C LEU A 23 33.61 -3.96 -4.93
N GLU A 24 32.85 -4.12 -3.88
CA GLU A 24 31.80 -5.13 -3.79
C GLU A 24 30.62 -4.68 -4.65
N ILE A 25 30.40 -5.40 -5.73
CA ILE A 25 29.25 -5.16 -6.62
C ILE A 25 28.06 -5.95 -6.07
N VAL A 26 27.09 -5.24 -5.48
CA VAL A 26 25.80 -5.82 -5.16
C VAL A 26 24.93 -5.65 -6.39
N VAL A 27 24.59 -6.75 -7.04
CA VAL A 27 23.60 -6.80 -8.12
C VAL A 27 22.24 -6.93 -7.45
N ASP A 28 21.43 -5.89 -7.56
CA ASP A 28 20.04 -5.93 -7.16
C ASP A 28 19.22 -6.28 -8.43
N GLU A 29 18.88 -7.54 -8.55
CA GLU A 29 18.05 -8.00 -9.69
C GLU A 29 16.59 -7.66 -9.41
N PRO A 30 15.86 -7.17 -10.43
CA PRO A 30 14.43 -6.92 -10.30
C PRO A 30 13.70 -8.24 -10.00
N LYS A 31 12.65 -8.15 -9.19
CA LYS A 31 11.79 -9.27 -8.91
C LYS A 31 10.95 -9.59 -10.14
N GLY A 32 11.00 -10.85 -10.58
CA GLY A 32 10.30 -11.31 -11.78
C GLY A 32 10.95 -10.92 -13.10
N SER A 33 10.46 -11.48 -14.18
CA SER A 33 10.93 -11.25 -15.54
C SER A 33 9.94 -10.41 -16.36
N ALA A 34 10.39 -9.90 -17.49
CA ALA A 34 9.51 -9.21 -18.45
C ALA A 34 8.43 -10.14 -19.00
N GLU A 35 8.76 -11.43 -19.16
CA GLU A 35 7.85 -12.46 -19.65
C GLU A 35 6.74 -12.77 -18.62
N GLU A 36 7.06 -12.78 -17.32
CA GLU A 36 6.07 -12.93 -16.26
C GLU A 36 5.15 -11.71 -16.18
N LEU A 37 5.69 -10.51 -16.23
CA LEU A 37 4.90 -9.27 -16.21
C LEU A 37 4.02 -9.11 -17.45
N ALA A 38 4.43 -9.65 -18.62
CA ALA A 38 3.62 -9.65 -19.83
C ALA A 38 2.33 -10.50 -19.72
N GLN A 39 2.19 -11.30 -18.66
CA GLN A 39 0.95 -12.06 -18.39
C GLN A 39 -0.13 -11.19 -17.73
N VAL A 40 0.19 -9.99 -17.24
CA VAL A 40 -0.78 -9.06 -16.66
C VAL A 40 -1.51 -8.33 -17.80
N THR A 41 -2.58 -8.93 -18.30
CA THR A 41 -3.30 -8.44 -19.50
C THR A 41 -4.77 -8.11 -19.22
N ASP A 42 -5.39 -8.79 -18.26
CA ASP A 42 -6.83 -8.75 -18.05
C ASP A 42 -7.19 -8.14 -16.68
N VAL A 43 -8.34 -7.45 -16.63
CA VAL A 43 -8.89 -6.94 -15.37
C VAL A 43 -9.62 -8.10 -14.67
N LEU A 44 -9.05 -8.59 -13.56
CA LEU A 44 -9.63 -9.67 -12.76
C LEU A 44 -10.80 -9.18 -11.90
N GLY A 45 -10.68 -7.97 -11.33
CA GLY A 45 -11.70 -7.37 -10.50
C GLY A 45 -11.54 -5.86 -10.41
N SER A 46 -12.65 -5.14 -10.38
CA SER A 46 -12.67 -3.68 -10.30
C SER A 46 -13.79 -3.21 -9.38
N PHE A 47 -13.51 -2.24 -8.51
CA PHE A 47 -14.51 -1.66 -7.62
C PHE A 47 -14.25 -0.17 -7.40
N THR A 48 -15.31 0.60 -7.19
CA THR A 48 -15.22 2.05 -7.01
C THR A 48 -16.11 2.51 -5.86
N THR A 49 -15.59 3.40 -5.03
CA THR A 49 -16.37 4.10 -3.99
C THR A 49 -16.25 5.61 -4.16
N SER A 50 -17.27 6.35 -3.72
CA SER A 50 -17.28 7.80 -3.82
C SER A 50 -16.97 8.47 -2.48
N TYR A 51 -16.09 9.47 -2.49
CA TYR A 51 -15.78 10.32 -1.34
C TYR A 51 -16.01 11.83 -1.62
N LYS A 52 -16.79 12.15 -2.65
CA LYS A 52 -17.05 13.53 -3.12
C LYS A 52 -17.62 14.48 -2.06
N THR A 53 -18.25 13.96 -1.02
CA THR A 53 -18.80 14.73 0.11
C THR A 53 -17.83 14.89 1.28
N SER A 54 -16.60 14.38 1.14
CA SER A 54 -15.57 14.44 2.18
C SER A 54 -14.92 15.83 2.23
N GLY A 55 -14.50 16.25 3.43
CA GLY A 55 -13.64 17.43 3.58
C GLY A 55 -12.23 17.18 2.98
N SER A 56 -11.50 18.26 2.76
CA SER A 56 -10.19 18.24 2.08
C SER A 56 -9.17 17.29 2.73
N SER A 57 -9.04 17.33 4.06
CA SER A 57 -8.11 16.44 4.79
C SER A 57 -8.41 14.96 4.56
N ARG A 58 -9.71 14.57 4.66
CA ARG A 58 -10.12 13.19 4.42
C ARG A 58 -9.89 12.79 2.96
N SER A 59 -10.20 13.67 2.02
CA SER A 59 -9.97 13.43 0.58
C SER A 59 -8.48 13.24 0.27
N ALA A 60 -7.62 14.06 0.88
CA ALA A 60 -6.17 13.93 0.76
C ALA A 60 -5.66 12.58 1.33
N ASN A 61 -6.18 12.14 2.49
CA ASN A 61 -5.83 10.84 3.07
C ASN A 61 -6.23 9.68 2.15
N VAL A 62 -7.44 9.71 1.56
CA VAL A 62 -7.91 8.69 0.63
C VAL A 62 -7.03 8.66 -0.62
N ALA A 63 -6.72 9.82 -1.20
CA ALA A 63 -5.85 9.92 -2.36
C ALA A 63 -4.43 9.41 -2.07
N ASN A 64 -3.86 9.79 -0.91
CA ASN A 64 -2.54 9.33 -0.47
C ASN A 64 -2.50 7.80 -0.30
N GLY A 65 -3.46 7.21 0.43
CA GLY A 65 -3.53 5.76 0.59
C GLY A 65 -3.72 5.02 -0.73
N CYS A 66 -4.53 5.56 -1.64
CA CYS A 66 -4.70 5.03 -2.98
C CYS A 66 -3.37 5.04 -3.76
N SER A 67 -2.61 6.13 -3.69
CA SER A 67 -1.30 6.23 -4.36
C SER A 67 -0.26 5.27 -3.80
N LEU A 68 -0.33 4.95 -2.51
CA LEU A 68 0.60 4.03 -1.85
C LEU A 68 0.37 2.56 -2.24
N ILE A 69 -0.86 2.15 -2.51
CA ILE A 69 -1.17 0.81 -3.00
C ILE A 69 -1.00 0.67 -4.51
N ASN A 70 -1.11 1.78 -5.25
CA ASN A 70 -0.99 1.78 -6.71
C ASN A 70 0.39 1.32 -7.15
N GLY A 71 0.45 0.49 -8.19
CA GLY A 71 1.72 0.00 -8.73
C GLY A 71 2.27 -1.24 -8.03
N THR A 72 1.55 -1.80 -7.04
CA THR A 72 1.97 -3.02 -6.38
C THR A 72 1.78 -4.23 -7.30
N THR A 73 2.84 -4.99 -7.49
CA THR A 73 2.81 -6.28 -8.18
C THR A 73 2.97 -7.40 -7.16
N LEU A 74 2.09 -8.38 -7.19
CA LEU A 74 2.15 -9.58 -6.36
C LEU A 74 2.38 -10.80 -7.24
N TYR A 75 3.43 -11.54 -6.95
CA TYR A 75 3.71 -12.82 -7.61
C TYR A 75 2.89 -13.96 -6.97
N PRO A 76 2.74 -15.10 -7.65
CA PRO A 76 2.00 -16.25 -7.13
C PRO A 76 2.42 -16.63 -5.70
N GLY A 77 1.45 -16.79 -4.81
CA GLY A 77 1.65 -17.12 -3.39
C GLY A 77 2.04 -15.96 -2.48
N GLU A 78 2.18 -14.73 -2.99
CA GLU A 78 2.50 -13.57 -2.15
C GLU A 78 1.27 -12.98 -1.49
N GLU A 79 1.44 -12.60 -0.22
CA GLU A 79 0.43 -11.92 0.57
C GLU A 79 0.60 -10.40 0.54
N PHE A 80 -0.49 -9.69 0.28
CA PHE A 80 -0.57 -8.25 0.42
C PHE A 80 -1.17 -7.88 1.78
N SER A 81 -0.56 -6.92 2.46
CA SER A 81 -1.07 -6.30 3.68
C SER A 81 -1.37 -4.84 3.41
N THR A 82 -2.63 -4.47 3.50
CA THR A 82 -3.06 -3.09 3.28
C THR A 82 -2.48 -2.16 4.33
N TYR A 83 -2.60 -2.54 5.62
CA TYR A 83 -2.06 -1.73 6.72
C TYR A 83 -0.55 -1.49 6.56
N LYS A 84 0.22 -2.53 6.30
CA LYS A 84 1.69 -2.42 6.10
C LYS A 84 2.04 -1.46 4.97
N THR A 85 1.28 -1.48 3.88
CA THR A 85 1.53 -0.64 2.70
C THR A 85 1.20 0.83 2.94
N VAL A 86 0.11 1.13 3.66
CA VAL A 86 -0.33 2.52 3.86
C VAL A 86 0.19 3.16 5.14
N SER A 87 0.79 2.39 6.06
CA SER A 87 1.35 2.89 7.33
C SER A 87 2.80 3.39 7.16
N PRO A 88 3.34 4.16 8.12
CA PRO A 88 2.68 4.70 9.32
C PRO A 88 1.81 5.92 9.01
N PHE A 89 0.72 6.10 9.77
CA PHE A 89 -0.15 7.27 9.64
C PHE A 89 0.49 8.48 10.32
N SER A 90 1.29 9.22 9.59
CA SER A 90 2.01 10.39 10.07
C SER A 90 1.93 11.56 9.09
N VAL A 91 2.13 12.77 9.58
CA VAL A 91 2.21 13.98 8.74
C VAL A 91 3.36 13.88 7.73
N ALA A 92 4.49 13.28 8.13
CA ALA A 92 5.64 13.06 7.26
C ALA A 92 5.31 12.15 6.06
N ASN A 93 4.35 11.23 6.24
CA ASN A 93 3.85 10.34 5.18
C ASN A 93 2.62 10.89 4.46
N GLY A 94 2.33 12.18 4.57
CA GLY A 94 1.27 12.84 3.82
C GLY A 94 -0.13 12.66 4.40
N TYR A 95 -0.28 12.28 5.68
CA TYR A 95 -1.57 12.14 6.33
C TYR A 95 -1.97 13.37 7.14
N TYR A 96 -3.28 13.63 7.17
CA TYR A 96 -3.92 14.74 7.86
C TYR A 96 -4.92 14.22 8.90
N MET A 97 -5.23 15.09 9.88
CA MET A 97 -6.30 14.82 10.84
C MET A 97 -7.65 14.83 10.14
N ALA A 98 -8.42 13.77 10.31
CA ALA A 98 -9.79 13.65 9.81
C ALA A 98 -10.56 12.60 10.63
N GLY A 99 -11.90 12.62 10.51
CA GLY A 99 -12.77 11.75 11.28
C GLY A 99 -12.53 10.26 11.01
N SER A 100 -12.41 9.51 12.08
CA SER A 100 -12.27 8.05 12.11
C SER A 100 -13.26 7.42 13.09
N TYR A 101 -13.65 6.18 12.86
CA TYR A 101 -14.52 5.42 13.76
C TYR A 101 -13.69 4.69 14.81
N VAL A 102 -13.82 5.10 16.07
CA VAL A 102 -13.15 4.48 17.21
C VAL A 102 -14.16 4.16 18.29
N SER A 103 -14.34 2.88 18.63
CA SER A 103 -15.23 2.41 19.69
C SER A 103 -16.65 3.00 19.61
N GLY A 104 -17.24 3.02 18.40
CA GLY A 104 -18.60 3.53 18.17
C GLY A 104 -18.75 5.05 18.22
N LYS A 105 -17.65 5.79 18.14
CA LYS A 105 -17.63 7.26 18.09
C LYS A 105 -16.82 7.75 16.89
N VAL A 106 -17.13 8.95 16.41
CA VAL A 106 -16.28 9.65 15.43
C VAL A 106 -15.27 10.49 16.20
N VAL A 107 -13.99 10.25 15.96
CA VAL A 107 -12.88 11.02 16.52
C VAL A 107 -11.91 11.40 15.43
N ASP A 108 -11.28 12.56 15.55
CA ASP A 108 -10.25 12.96 14.59
C ASP A 108 -8.95 12.19 14.87
N SER A 109 -8.39 11.59 13.82
CA SER A 109 -7.09 10.92 13.86
C SER A 109 -6.32 11.14 12.55
N LEU A 110 -5.00 10.95 12.58
CA LEU A 110 -4.20 10.92 11.37
C LEU A 110 -4.64 9.74 10.49
N GLY A 111 -4.79 9.98 9.19
CA GLY A 111 -5.24 8.97 8.25
C GLY A 111 -6.76 8.69 8.27
N GLY A 112 -7.56 9.54 8.94
CA GLY A 112 -9.02 9.40 8.89
C GLY A 112 -9.53 9.32 7.47
N GLY A 113 -10.32 8.27 7.16
CA GLY A 113 -10.81 7.94 5.82
C GLY A 113 -10.08 6.81 5.10
N ILE A 114 -8.91 6.37 5.58
CA ILE A 114 -8.09 5.36 4.90
C ILE A 114 -8.79 4.00 4.76
N CYS A 115 -9.66 3.64 5.69
CA CYS A 115 -10.47 2.42 5.59
C CYS A 115 -11.38 2.39 4.36
N GLN A 116 -11.64 3.52 3.70
CA GLN A 116 -12.34 3.52 2.43
C GLN A 116 -11.47 2.94 1.31
N VAL A 117 -10.15 3.16 1.36
CA VAL A 117 -9.19 2.57 0.40
C VAL A 117 -9.15 1.05 0.59
N SER A 118 -8.98 0.57 1.84
CA SER A 118 -8.97 -0.87 2.13
C SER A 118 -10.30 -1.55 1.78
N THR A 119 -11.42 -0.89 2.01
CA THR A 119 -12.74 -1.39 1.63
C THR A 119 -12.92 -1.47 0.12
N THR A 120 -12.47 -0.46 -0.62
CA THR A 120 -12.54 -0.46 -2.09
C THR A 120 -11.68 -1.59 -2.66
N LEU A 121 -10.45 -1.75 -2.16
CA LEU A 121 -9.57 -2.84 -2.55
C LEU A 121 -10.17 -4.21 -2.19
N TYR A 122 -10.75 -4.38 -0.99
CA TYR A 122 -11.40 -5.62 -0.57
C TYR A 122 -12.47 -6.08 -1.56
N ASN A 123 -13.33 -5.17 -2.00
CA ASN A 123 -14.38 -5.52 -2.96
C ASN A 123 -13.81 -5.85 -4.35
N ALA A 124 -12.76 -5.18 -4.79
CA ALA A 124 -12.07 -5.54 -6.03
C ALA A 124 -11.42 -6.93 -5.93
N VAL A 125 -10.81 -7.25 -4.79
CA VAL A 125 -10.22 -8.56 -4.49
C VAL A 125 -11.27 -9.68 -4.48
N LEU A 126 -12.45 -9.43 -3.91
CA LEU A 126 -13.57 -10.40 -3.96
C LEU A 126 -14.04 -10.65 -5.40
N LEU A 127 -14.15 -9.61 -6.22
CA LEU A 127 -14.52 -9.74 -7.63
C LEU A 127 -13.45 -10.43 -8.47
N ALA A 128 -12.20 -10.35 -8.05
CA ALA A 128 -11.07 -11.05 -8.65
C ALA A 128 -10.93 -12.51 -8.16
N GLU A 129 -11.79 -12.96 -7.23
CA GLU A 129 -11.77 -14.30 -6.62
C GLU A 129 -10.43 -14.65 -5.94
N LEU A 130 -9.72 -13.63 -5.42
CA LEU A 130 -8.47 -13.83 -4.69
C LEU A 130 -8.74 -14.27 -3.24
N GLU A 131 -7.82 -15.03 -2.67
CA GLU A 131 -7.93 -15.55 -1.31
C GLU A 131 -7.71 -14.46 -0.26
N VAL A 132 -8.76 -14.12 0.50
CA VAL A 132 -8.71 -13.18 1.64
C VAL A 132 -8.26 -13.93 2.88
N THR A 133 -7.09 -13.56 3.42
CA THR A 133 -6.49 -14.20 4.62
C THR A 133 -6.83 -13.46 5.91
N GLU A 134 -7.09 -12.14 5.84
CA GLU A 134 -7.47 -11.35 7.01
C GLU A 134 -8.42 -10.21 6.62
N ARG A 135 -9.53 -10.08 7.34
CA ARG A 135 -10.50 -8.98 7.16
C ARG A 135 -11.28 -8.72 8.44
N TYR A 136 -11.49 -7.46 8.76
CA TYR A 136 -12.32 -7.00 9.86
C TYR A 136 -13.38 -6.00 9.37
N ASN A 137 -14.55 -6.03 9.99
CA ASN A 137 -15.55 -5.00 9.77
C ASN A 137 -15.35 -3.79 10.69
N HIS A 138 -15.95 -2.67 10.33
CA HIS A 138 -16.04 -1.50 11.20
C HIS A 138 -16.98 -1.78 12.38
N SER A 139 -16.80 -1.02 13.47
CA SER A 139 -17.72 -1.02 14.61
C SER A 139 -19.03 -0.26 14.35
N MET A 140 -19.10 0.48 13.24
CA MET A 140 -20.26 1.26 12.82
C MET A 140 -20.47 1.06 11.31
N ILE A 141 -21.72 1.21 10.85
CA ILE A 141 -22.04 1.14 9.42
C ILE A 141 -21.36 2.29 8.68
N VAL A 142 -20.67 1.97 7.58
CA VAL A 142 -20.10 2.93 6.64
C VAL A 142 -21.09 3.19 5.50
N GLY A 143 -21.14 4.42 4.99
CA GLY A 143 -22.13 4.81 4.00
C GLY A 143 -21.67 4.72 2.53
N TYR A 144 -20.48 4.21 2.27
CA TYR A 144 -19.90 4.14 0.91
C TYR A 144 -19.87 2.73 0.31
N VAL A 145 -20.32 1.73 1.05
CA VAL A 145 -20.58 0.35 0.59
C VAL A 145 -21.79 -0.22 1.32
N ASP A 146 -22.31 -1.33 0.84
CA ASP A 146 -23.38 -2.09 1.49
C ASP A 146 -22.91 -2.68 2.84
N PRO A 147 -23.83 -2.95 3.78
CA PRO A 147 -23.51 -3.62 5.03
C PRO A 147 -22.74 -4.93 4.81
N SER A 148 -21.71 -5.16 5.60
CA SER A 148 -20.78 -6.31 5.53
C SER A 148 -19.83 -6.33 4.34
N ALA A 149 -19.87 -5.35 3.45
CA ALA A 149 -18.93 -5.21 2.34
C ALA A 149 -17.71 -4.33 2.67
N ASP A 150 -17.50 -4.00 3.93
CA ASP A 150 -16.41 -3.14 4.40
C ASP A 150 -15.19 -3.93 4.88
N ALA A 151 -14.03 -3.31 4.85
CA ALA A 151 -12.78 -3.83 5.42
C ALA A 151 -12.08 -2.73 6.21
N ALA A 152 -12.04 -2.87 7.53
CA ALA A 152 -11.42 -1.92 8.45
C ALA A 152 -9.96 -2.26 8.70
N ILE A 153 -9.10 -1.23 8.69
CA ILE A 153 -7.70 -1.32 9.14
C ILE A 153 -7.47 -0.37 10.30
N ALA A 154 -6.72 -0.80 11.31
CA ALA A 154 -6.44 0.03 12.48
C ALA A 154 -5.22 -0.47 13.25
N GLU A 155 -4.23 0.40 13.43
CA GLU A 155 -3.00 0.10 14.19
C GLU A 155 -3.32 -0.28 15.65
N SER A 156 -4.13 0.53 16.33
CA SER A 156 -4.41 0.38 17.75
C SER A 156 -5.10 -0.94 18.15
N SER A 157 -5.74 -1.61 17.18
CA SER A 157 -6.43 -2.89 17.39
C SER A 157 -5.87 -4.03 16.55
N GLY A 158 -4.74 -3.81 15.85
CA GLY A 158 -4.09 -4.81 15.03
C GLY A 158 -4.94 -5.29 13.85
N LYS A 159 -5.92 -4.50 13.39
CA LYS A 159 -6.77 -4.87 12.26
C LYS A 159 -6.07 -4.59 10.94
N ASP A 160 -6.08 -5.57 10.08
CA ASP A 160 -5.59 -5.45 8.71
C ASP A 160 -6.59 -6.01 7.71
N PHE A 161 -6.39 -5.69 6.46
CA PHE A 161 -6.98 -6.38 5.32
C PHE A 161 -5.84 -6.99 4.52
N LYS A 162 -5.85 -8.32 4.42
CA LYS A 162 -4.83 -9.11 3.71
C LYS A 162 -5.47 -10.07 2.75
N PHE A 163 -4.76 -10.33 1.66
CA PHE A 163 -5.12 -11.32 0.66
C PHE A 163 -3.87 -11.88 -0.01
N VAL A 164 -3.99 -13.04 -0.61
CA VAL A 164 -2.91 -13.73 -1.33
C VAL A 164 -3.22 -13.75 -2.81
N ASN A 165 -2.19 -13.59 -3.64
CA ASN A 165 -2.29 -13.97 -5.03
C ASN A 165 -2.27 -15.50 -5.14
N ASN A 166 -3.45 -16.09 -5.18
CA ASN A 166 -3.68 -17.53 -5.33
C ASN A 166 -3.77 -17.98 -6.80
N THR A 167 -3.37 -17.11 -7.75
CA THR A 167 -3.27 -17.44 -9.17
C THR A 167 -1.88 -17.95 -9.52
N ASP A 168 -1.69 -18.41 -10.73
CA ASP A 168 -0.42 -18.91 -11.27
C ASP A 168 0.38 -17.85 -12.04
N ALA A 169 -0.10 -16.59 -12.07
CA ALA A 169 0.51 -15.46 -12.75
C ALA A 169 0.63 -14.24 -11.82
N PRO A 170 1.52 -13.27 -12.10
CA PRO A 170 1.57 -12.03 -11.37
C PRO A 170 0.25 -11.24 -11.51
N ILE A 171 -0.16 -10.57 -10.43
CA ILE A 171 -1.25 -9.60 -10.45
C ILE A 171 -0.72 -8.20 -10.15
N TYR A 172 -1.38 -7.19 -10.72
CA TYR A 172 -1.04 -5.78 -10.52
C TYR A 172 -2.21 -5.03 -9.92
N ILE A 173 -1.93 -4.21 -8.89
CA ILE A 173 -2.93 -3.36 -8.25
C ILE A 173 -2.85 -1.97 -8.86
N GLU A 174 -3.90 -1.56 -9.55
CA GLU A 174 -4.06 -0.19 -10.02
C GLU A 174 -5.02 0.57 -9.09
N GLY A 175 -4.51 1.61 -8.44
CA GLY A 175 -5.28 2.49 -7.56
C GLY A 175 -5.44 3.87 -8.19
N LEU A 176 -6.69 4.27 -8.50
CA LEU A 176 -7.00 5.56 -9.08
C LEU A 176 -7.85 6.39 -8.11
N SER A 177 -7.38 7.59 -7.78
CA SER A 177 -8.12 8.57 -6.99
C SER A 177 -8.41 9.79 -7.86
N LEU A 178 -9.68 10.01 -8.18
CA LEU A 178 -10.11 11.12 -9.01
C LEU A 178 -10.70 12.22 -8.12
N ILE A 179 -10.03 13.37 -8.08
CA ILE A 179 -10.55 14.60 -7.49
C ILE A 179 -11.11 15.42 -8.65
N HIS A 180 -12.42 15.61 -8.70
CA HIS A 180 -13.01 16.57 -9.64
C HIS A 180 -12.66 17.97 -9.16
N ILE A 181 -11.87 18.66 -9.95
CA ILE A 181 -11.60 20.11 -9.81
C ILE A 181 -12.79 20.87 -10.39
#